data_429a65f6e952b230e95e709cd6c6c4bf
#
_entry.id   429a65f6e952b230e95e709cd6c6c4bf
#
_cell.length_a   1.000
_cell.length_b   1.000
_cell.length_c   1.000
_cell.angle_alpha   90.00
_cell.angle_beta   90.00
_cell.angle_gamma   90.00
#
_symmetry.space_group_name_H-M   'P 1'
#
loop_
_entity.id
_entity.type
_entity.pdbx_description
1 polymer ?
#
loop_
_entity_poly.entity_id
_entity_poly.type
_entity_poly.pdbx_seq_one_letter_code
_entity_poly.pdbx_strand_id
1 'polypeptide(L)'
;VLTNTDYDHMNGLSSVIERYEVMQFVTSDGVHESSALDRMIAKLREYGVMVVGVEQGDVVRVSGESEMELKVLWPPEVIEEYVAVFTDQMDKVAREQILGASAKRGDLNERSVVVEILEDNHRFLLMGDAGFQAEKELVKSGLLHDIDYLKVGHHGSKYASSQDFLDIVRPEIAVISVGERNTYGHPTKEALARLESVAAAVM
;
A
#
# COMPACT_ATOMS: atom_id res chain seq x y z
N VAL A 1 0.78 0.20 8.45
CA VAL A 1 1.09 -0.44 7.15
C VAL A 1 1.99 0.49 6.34
N LEU A 2 3.10 -0.03 5.81
CA LEU A 2 3.90 0.64 4.80
C LEU A 2 3.49 0.11 3.42
N THR A 3 2.97 0.97 2.56
CA THR A 3 2.47 0.57 1.24
C THR A 3 3.59 0.40 0.21
N ASN A 4 4.57 1.31 0.23
CA ASN A 4 5.77 1.28 -0.61
C ASN A 4 6.93 2.02 0.09
N THR A 5 8.13 2.00 -0.49
CA THR A 5 9.34 2.57 0.11
C THR A 5 9.69 3.98 -0.35
N ASP A 6 8.78 4.66 -1.01
CA ASP A 6 9.00 6.05 -1.38
C ASP A 6 9.02 6.96 -0.14
N TYR A 7 9.74 8.06 -0.24
CA TYR A 7 10.05 8.92 0.90
C TYR A 7 8.81 9.48 1.60
N ASP A 8 7.79 9.86 0.85
CA ASP A 8 6.54 10.40 1.36
C ASP A 8 5.66 9.37 2.08
N HIS A 9 5.90 8.07 1.84
CA HIS A 9 5.25 6.98 2.57
C HIS A 9 6.02 6.56 3.84
N MET A 10 7.35 6.70 3.84
CA MET A 10 8.20 6.24 4.93
C MET A 10 8.51 7.30 5.98
N ASN A 11 8.64 8.57 5.58
CA ASN A 11 9.27 9.59 6.40
C ASN A 11 8.54 9.85 7.74
N GLY A 12 7.22 9.76 7.77
CA GLY A 12 6.41 9.95 8.96
C GLY A 12 6.45 8.80 9.98
N LEU A 13 6.80 7.59 9.52
CA LEU A 13 6.70 6.37 10.33
C LEU A 13 7.65 6.36 11.53
N SER A 14 8.84 6.94 11.40
CA SER A 14 9.76 7.10 12.54
C SER A 14 9.13 7.84 13.70
N SER A 15 8.39 8.92 13.41
CA SER A 15 7.71 9.71 14.44
C SER A 15 6.52 8.96 15.04
N VAL A 16 5.87 8.09 14.28
CA VAL A 16 4.79 7.23 14.80
C VAL A 16 5.36 6.22 15.79
N ILE A 17 6.44 5.52 15.44
CA ILE A 17 7.10 4.53 16.28
C ILE A 17 7.60 5.14 17.60
N GLU A 18 8.07 6.40 17.57
CA GLU A 18 8.55 7.10 18.76
C GLU A 18 7.46 7.58 19.73
N ARG A 19 6.25 7.79 19.20
CA ARG A 19 5.16 8.45 19.96
C ARG A 19 4.06 7.50 20.37
N TYR A 20 3.93 6.38 19.71
CA TYR A 20 2.85 5.42 19.91
C TYR A 20 3.42 4.02 20.17
N GLU A 21 2.71 3.24 20.94
CA GLU A 21 2.99 1.81 21.09
C GLU A 21 2.58 1.11 19.78
N VAL A 22 3.58 0.76 18.98
CA VAL A 22 3.40 0.03 17.72
C VAL A 22 3.71 -1.43 17.95
N MET A 23 2.73 -2.30 17.81
CA MET A 23 2.91 -3.75 18.01
C MET A 23 3.39 -4.45 16.74
N GLN A 24 2.86 -4.03 15.59
CA GLN A 24 3.14 -4.65 14.30
C GLN A 24 3.40 -3.60 13.23
N PHE A 25 4.35 -3.90 12.37
CA PHE A 25 4.66 -3.14 11.17
C PHE A 25 4.43 -4.05 9.97
N VAL A 26 3.46 -3.70 9.14
CA VAL A 26 3.03 -4.50 8.00
C VAL A 26 3.55 -3.87 6.71
N THR A 27 4.15 -4.66 5.84
CA THR A 27 4.64 -4.24 4.52
C THR A 27 4.60 -5.41 3.55
N SER A 28 4.75 -5.17 2.24
CA SER A 28 4.87 -6.28 1.29
C SER A 28 6.26 -6.91 1.34
N ASP A 29 6.36 -8.20 1.02
CA ASP A 29 7.62 -8.93 0.95
C ASP A 29 8.52 -8.47 -0.20
N GLY A 30 7.95 -7.85 -1.22
CA GLY A 30 8.65 -7.30 -2.38
C GLY A 30 9.21 -5.89 -2.18
N VAL A 31 9.48 -5.49 -0.95
CA VAL A 31 9.99 -4.15 -0.65
C VAL A 31 11.43 -3.99 -1.11
N HIS A 32 11.70 -2.96 -1.89
CA HIS A 32 13.03 -2.67 -2.41
C HIS A 32 14.03 -2.33 -1.32
N GLU A 33 15.26 -2.83 -1.48
CA GLU A 33 16.40 -2.40 -0.67
C GLU A 33 16.60 -0.90 -0.78
N SER A 34 16.50 -0.25 0.36
CA SER A 34 16.98 1.11 0.51
C SER A 34 17.60 1.26 1.88
N SER A 35 18.65 2.07 1.94
CA SER A 35 19.28 2.40 3.22
C SER A 35 18.30 3.08 4.20
N ALA A 36 17.22 3.63 3.70
CA ALA A 36 16.14 4.21 4.51
C ALA A 36 15.28 3.11 5.15
N LEU A 37 14.93 2.09 4.38
CA LEU A 37 14.19 0.93 4.90
C LEU A 37 15.02 0.15 5.92
N ASP A 38 16.31 -0.08 5.64
CA ASP A 38 17.20 -0.77 6.59
C ASP A 38 17.27 -0.03 7.93
N ARG A 39 17.38 1.29 7.91
CA ARG A 39 17.32 2.09 9.14
C ARG A 39 15.97 2.00 9.83
N MET A 40 14.88 1.97 9.09
CA MET A 40 13.54 1.81 9.65
C MET A 40 13.39 0.44 10.33
N ILE A 41 13.81 -0.64 9.66
CA ILE A 41 13.76 -2.00 10.22
C ILE A 41 14.63 -2.10 11.49
N ALA A 42 15.82 -1.51 11.48
CA ALA A 42 16.69 -1.48 12.66
C ALA A 42 15.98 -0.77 13.84
N LYS A 43 15.33 0.36 13.57
CA LYS A 43 14.56 1.09 14.57
C LYS A 43 13.36 0.29 15.07
N LEU A 44 12.60 -0.34 14.20
CA LEU A 44 11.48 -1.21 14.58
C LEU A 44 11.93 -2.33 15.53
N ARG A 45 13.08 -2.95 15.24
CA ARG A 45 13.68 -3.98 16.11
C ARG A 45 14.08 -3.43 17.48
N GLU A 46 14.67 -2.22 17.53
CA GLU A 46 15.03 -1.54 18.78
C GLU A 46 13.81 -1.31 19.67
N TYR A 47 12.67 -0.96 19.07
CA TYR A 47 11.40 -0.75 19.77
C TYR A 47 10.59 -2.04 19.98
N GLY A 48 11.13 -3.21 19.61
CA GLY A 48 10.46 -4.50 19.78
C GLY A 48 9.22 -4.68 18.88
N VAL A 49 9.13 -3.92 17.78
CA VAL A 49 8.00 -3.99 16.85
C VAL A 49 8.17 -5.21 15.93
N MET A 50 7.13 -6.04 15.85
CA MET A 50 7.11 -7.18 14.94
C MET A 50 6.91 -6.68 13.49
N VAL A 51 7.81 -7.08 12.58
CA VAL A 51 7.69 -6.80 11.14
C VAL A 51 7.02 -7.99 10.46
N VAL A 52 5.96 -7.73 9.71
CA VAL A 52 5.15 -8.75 9.03
C VAL A 52 5.12 -8.43 7.54
N GLY A 53 5.62 -9.37 6.73
CA GLY A 53 5.45 -9.35 5.29
C GLY A 53 4.04 -9.82 4.91
N VAL A 54 3.41 -9.19 3.93
CA VAL A 54 2.06 -9.55 3.48
C VAL A 54 1.95 -9.59 1.98
N GLU A 55 1.03 -10.46 1.51
CA GLU A 55 0.70 -10.66 0.12
C GLU A 55 -0.83 -10.82 -0.08
N GLN A 56 -1.26 -10.87 -1.32
CA GLN A 56 -2.67 -11.01 -1.67
C GLN A 56 -3.31 -12.22 -0.98
N GLY A 57 -4.40 -11.98 -0.29
CA GLY A 57 -5.16 -13.00 0.44
C GLY A 57 -4.88 -13.03 1.93
N ASP A 58 -3.81 -12.40 2.38
CA ASP A 58 -3.53 -12.27 3.81
C ASP A 58 -4.58 -11.42 4.53
N VAL A 59 -4.83 -11.80 5.77
CA VAL A 59 -5.77 -11.11 6.64
C VAL A 59 -5.11 -10.79 7.97
N VAL A 60 -5.01 -9.51 8.27
CA VAL A 60 -4.53 -9.02 9.56
C VAL A 60 -5.73 -8.63 10.41
N ARG A 61 -5.91 -9.31 11.55
CA ARG A 61 -6.98 -8.99 12.50
C ARG A 61 -6.45 -8.13 13.63
N VAL A 62 -7.14 -7.04 13.87
CA VAL A 62 -6.86 -6.16 15.00
C VAL A 62 -7.98 -6.34 16.02
N SER A 63 -7.63 -6.92 17.17
CA SER A 63 -8.56 -7.08 18.28
C SER A 63 -8.52 -5.86 19.19
N GLY A 64 -9.68 -5.31 19.50
CA GLY A 64 -9.84 -4.12 20.33
C GLY A 64 -11.29 -3.97 20.80
N GLU A 65 -11.75 -2.75 21.01
CA GLU A 65 -13.14 -2.47 21.33
C GLU A 65 -14.07 -2.72 20.13
N SER A 66 -13.56 -2.60 18.90
CA SER A 66 -14.19 -3.07 17.66
C SER A 66 -13.31 -4.12 16.98
N GLU A 67 -13.93 -5.10 16.35
CA GLU A 67 -13.20 -6.05 15.49
C GLU A 67 -12.96 -5.38 14.14
N MET A 68 -11.69 -5.19 13.81
CA MET A 68 -11.28 -4.65 12.51
C MET A 68 -10.47 -5.71 11.75
N GLU A 69 -10.84 -5.93 10.50
CA GLU A 69 -10.16 -6.85 9.60
C GLU A 69 -9.54 -6.08 8.44
N LEU A 70 -8.22 -6.25 8.25
CA LEU A 70 -7.48 -5.75 7.10
C LEU A 70 -7.22 -6.92 6.16
N LYS A 71 -7.82 -6.90 4.99
CA LYS A 71 -7.58 -7.88 3.93
C LYS A 71 -6.64 -7.30 2.89
N VAL A 72 -5.55 -7.98 2.62
CA VAL A 72 -4.59 -7.60 1.59
C VAL A 72 -5.12 -8.04 0.22
N LEU A 73 -5.32 -7.09 -0.67
CA LEU A 73 -5.80 -7.34 -2.02
C LEU A 73 -4.67 -7.34 -3.07
N TRP A 74 -3.51 -6.73 -2.72
CA TRP A 74 -2.36 -6.58 -3.59
C TRP A 74 -1.10 -6.29 -2.74
N PRO A 75 0.13 -6.65 -3.13
CA PRO A 75 0.50 -7.35 -4.37
C PRO A 75 0.19 -8.85 -4.33
N PRO A 76 0.18 -9.54 -5.50
CA PRO A 76 0.07 -10.99 -5.53
C PRO A 76 1.30 -11.63 -4.89
N GLU A 77 1.17 -12.90 -4.51
CA GLU A 77 2.27 -13.71 -3.99
C GLU A 77 3.53 -13.53 -4.85
N VAL A 78 4.60 -13.11 -4.21
CA VAL A 78 5.91 -13.05 -4.85
C VAL A 78 6.53 -14.43 -4.71
N ILE A 79 6.74 -15.12 -5.82
CA ILE A 79 7.32 -16.46 -5.90
C ILE A 79 8.48 -16.60 -4.90
N GLU A 80 8.54 -17.70 -4.19
CA GLU A 80 9.36 -18.09 -3.01
C GLU A 80 10.82 -17.61 -2.92
N GLU A 81 11.40 -17.03 -3.95
CA GLU A 81 12.76 -16.50 -3.96
C GLU A 81 12.99 -15.28 -3.05
N TYR A 82 11.89 -14.63 -2.56
CA TYR A 82 11.99 -13.39 -1.78
C TYR A 82 11.72 -13.52 -0.29
N VAL A 83 11.20 -14.64 0.18
CA VAL A 83 10.84 -14.86 1.61
C VAL A 83 12.05 -14.88 2.55
N ALA A 84 13.24 -15.10 2.02
CA ALA A 84 14.47 -15.24 2.80
C ALA A 84 15.04 -13.93 3.39
N VAL A 85 14.48 -12.76 3.06
CA VAL A 85 15.08 -11.46 3.43
C VAL A 85 14.92 -11.11 4.92
N PHE A 86 13.98 -11.73 5.62
CA PHE A 86 13.70 -11.40 7.02
C PHE A 86 14.34 -12.34 8.04
N THR A 87 15.11 -13.34 7.63
CA THR A 87 15.83 -14.21 8.55
C THR A 87 17.25 -13.70 8.79
N ASP A 88 17.67 -13.71 10.04
CA ASP A 88 18.91 -13.14 10.60
C ASP A 88 20.24 -13.77 10.09
N GLN A 89 20.21 -14.58 9.02
CA GLN A 89 21.32 -15.38 8.53
C GLN A 89 21.63 -15.28 7.03
N MET A 90 21.12 -14.28 6.33
CA MET A 90 21.44 -14.16 4.91
C MET A 90 22.82 -13.55 4.66
N ASP A 91 23.65 -14.30 3.95
CA ASP A 91 24.92 -13.87 3.38
C ASP A 91 24.68 -12.74 2.35
N LYS A 92 25.56 -11.74 2.36
CA LYS A 92 25.52 -10.57 1.47
C LYS A 92 25.47 -10.95 -0.02
N VAL A 93 26.05 -12.09 -0.40
CA VAL A 93 26.07 -12.61 -1.78
C VAL A 93 24.72 -13.15 -2.21
N ALA A 94 23.98 -13.79 -1.33
CA ALA A 94 22.62 -14.24 -1.60
C ALA A 94 21.65 -13.05 -1.75
N ARG A 95 21.85 -12.00 -0.96
CA ARG A 95 21.17 -10.71 -1.11
C ARG A 95 21.35 -10.11 -2.51
N GLU A 96 22.59 -10.01 -2.98
CA GLU A 96 22.92 -9.41 -4.30
C GLU A 96 22.39 -10.23 -5.47
N GLN A 97 22.28 -11.56 -5.36
CA GLN A 97 21.75 -12.43 -6.41
C GLN A 97 20.22 -12.39 -6.53
N ILE A 98 19.53 -12.26 -5.40
CA ILE A 98 18.05 -12.17 -5.35
C ILE A 98 17.59 -10.79 -5.82
N LEU A 99 18.34 -9.75 -5.50
CA LEU A 99 18.00 -8.35 -5.79
C LEU A 99 18.50 -7.85 -7.15
N GLY A 100 19.27 -8.66 -7.86
CA GLY A 100 19.78 -8.35 -9.22
C GLY A 100 18.71 -8.31 -10.33
N ALA A 101 17.48 -8.71 -10.05
CA ALA A 101 16.34 -8.51 -10.94
C ALA A 101 15.78 -7.09 -10.72
N SER A 102 16.45 -6.10 -11.28
CA SER A 102 16.11 -4.68 -11.27
C SER A 102 14.66 -4.44 -11.71
N ALA A 103 13.73 -4.37 -10.78
CA ALA A 103 12.47 -3.70 -11.05
C ALA A 103 12.76 -2.21 -11.29
N LYS A 104 12.30 -1.69 -12.42
CA LYS A 104 12.42 -0.26 -12.73
C LYS A 104 11.63 0.53 -11.68
N ARG A 105 12.09 1.74 -11.33
CA ARG A 105 11.50 2.59 -10.30
C ARG A 105 9.99 2.84 -10.48
N GLY A 106 9.47 2.75 -11.72
CA GLY A 106 8.05 2.81 -12.02
C GLY A 106 7.22 1.58 -11.55
N ASP A 107 7.89 0.46 -11.24
CA ASP A 107 7.20 -0.75 -10.80
C ASP A 107 6.89 -0.73 -9.28
N LEU A 108 7.53 0.16 -8.50
CA LEU A 108 7.35 0.26 -7.05
C LEU A 108 5.94 0.69 -6.66
N ASN A 109 5.44 1.72 -7.33
CA ASN A 109 4.10 2.22 -7.07
C ASN A 109 3.05 1.16 -7.40
N GLU A 110 3.24 0.45 -8.52
CA GLU A 110 2.35 -0.65 -8.94
C GLU A 110 2.42 -1.87 -8.00
N ARG A 111 3.37 -1.91 -7.08
CA ARG A 111 3.52 -2.94 -6.04
C ARG A 111 3.13 -2.44 -4.65
N SER A 112 2.55 -1.27 -4.56
CA SER A 112 2.02 -0.75 -3.29
C SER A 112 1.05 -1.74 -2.66
N VAL A 113 1.14 -1.92 -1.35
CA VAL A 113 0.16 -2.74 -0.62
C VAL A 113 -1.21 -2.08 -0.72
N VAL A 114 -2.15 -2.80 -1.29
CA VAL A 114 -3.56 -2.41 -1.33
C VAL A 114 -4.31 -3.22 -0.29
N VAL A 115 -5.00 -2.53 0.60
CA VAL A 115 -5.76 -3.18 1.68
C VAL A 115 -7.21 -2.73 1.66
N GLU A 116 -8.09 -3.67 1.88
CA GLU A 116 -9.46 -3.44 2.29
C GLU A 116 -9.55 -3.52 3.80
N ILE A 117 -10.19 -2.53 4.43
CA ILE A 117 -10.51 -2.57 5.85
C ILE A 117 -12.01 -2.71 5.98
N LEU A 118 -12.43 -3.70 6.74
CA LEU A 118 -13.82 -3.85 7.18
C LEU A 118 -13.89 -3.51 8.66
N GLU A 119 -14.66 -2.49 8.99
CA GLU A 119 -14.99 -2.08 10.36
C GLU A 119 -16.48 -1.88 10.48
N ASP A 120 -17.11 -2.62 11.36
CA ASP A 120 -18.56 -2.74 11.45
C ASP A 120 -19.18 -3.12 10.08
N ASN A 121 -19.86 -2.17 9.45
CA ASN A 121 -20.47 -2.36 8.12
C ASN A 121 -19.83 -1.44 7.06
N HIS A 122 -18.72 -0.78 7.38
CA HIS A 122 -18.05 0.14 6.47
C HIS A 122 -16.83 -0.49 5.83
N ARG A 123 -16.66 -0.25 4.54
CA ARG A 123 -15.56 -0.75 3.72
C ARG A 123 -14.69 0.38 3.26
N PHE A 124 -13.43 0.29 3.62
CA PHE A 124 -12.39 1.24 3.24
C PHE A 124 -11.42 0.53 2.30
N LEU A 125 -11.17 1.12 1.14
CA LEU A 125 -10.13 0.62 0.23
C LEU A 125 -8.97 1.62 0.16
N LEU A 126 -7.79 1.16 0.56
CA LEU A 126 -6.57 1.97 0.61
C LEU A 126 -5.62 1.51 -0.50
N MET A 127 -5.43 2.34 -1.53
CA MET A 127 -4.70 1.98 -2.75
C MET A 127 -3.17 2.18 -2.65
N GLY A 128 -2.66 2.84 -1.60
CA GLY A 128 -1.26 3.28 -1.62
C GLY A 128 -1.01 4.15 -2.86
N ASP A 129 0.05 3.83 -3.60
CA ASP A 129 0.36 4.45 -4.89
C ASP A 129 0.09 3.53 -6.09
N ALA A 130 -0.69 2.47 -5.87
CA ALA A 130 -1.13 1.59 -6.95
C ALA A 130 -1.82 2.39 -8.06
N GLY A 131 -1.42 2.11 -9.30
CA GLY A 131 -1.91 2.75 -10.50
C GLY A 131 -2.65 1.77 -11.42
N PHE A 132 -2.77 2.15 -12.68
CA PHE A 132 -3.57 1.44 -13.68
C PHE A 132 -3.21 -0.03 -13.87
N GLN A 133 -1.94 -0.40 -13.70
CA GLN A 133 -1.53 -1.79 -13.87
C GLN A 133 -2.03 -2.66 -12.71
N ALA A 134 -1.83 -2.21 -11.47
CA ALA A 134 -2.35 -2.91 -10.29
C ALA A 134 -3.88 -2.96 -10.29
N GLU A 135 -4.55 -1.84 -10.62
CA GLU A 135 -6.00 -1.77 -10.74
C GLU A 135 -6.55 -2.78 -11.76
N LYS A 136 -5.90 -2.89 -12.93
CA LYS A 136 -6.28 -3.86 -13.96
C LYS A 136 -6.20 -5.31 -13.47
N GLU A 137 -5.18 -5.65 -12.72
CA GLU A 137 -5.04 -6.99 -12.16
C GLU A 137 -6.06 -7.23 -11.02
N LEU A 138 -6.31 -6.23 -10.18
CA LEU A 138 -7.36 -6.27 -9.16
C LEU A 138 -8.76 -6.46 -9.78
N VAL A 139 -9.08 -5.76 -10.88
CA VAL A 139 -10.32 -5.96 -11.63
C VAL A 139 -10.44 -7.40 -12.13
N LYS A 140 -9.37 -7.97 -12.70
CA LYS A 140 -9.36 -9.35 -13.20
C LYS A 140 -9.47 -10.39 -12.08
N SER A 141 -8.96 -10.10 -10.91
CA SER A 141 -9.01 -11.03 -9.77
C SER A 141 -10.42 -11.29 -9.27
N GLY A 142 -11.38 -10.39 -9.54
CA GLY A 142 -12.74 -10.47 -9.03
C GLY A 142 -12.85 -10.24 -7.51
N LEU A 143 -11.81 -9.70 -6.89
CA LEU A 143 -11.79 -9.41 -5.44
C LEU A 143 -12.45 -8.07 -5.08
N LEU A 144 -12.64 -7.19 -6.08
CA LEU A 144 -13.22 -5.88 -5.88
C LEU A 144 -14.76 -5.94 -5.81
N HIS A 145 -15.33 -5.06 -5.01
CA HIS A 145 -16.77 -4.85 -4.87
C HIS A 145 -17.04 -3.41 -4.43
N ASP A 146 -18.30 -3.03 -4.26
CA ASP A 146 -18.70 -1.71 -3.77
C ASP A 146 -18.06 -1.40 -2.41
N ILE A 147 -17.59 -0.17 -2.25
CA ILE A 147 -16.93 0.32 -1.03
C ILE A 147 -17.52 1.67 -0.61
N ASP A 148 -17.43 2.02 0.67
CA ASP A 148 -17.89 3.32 1.16
C ASP A 148 -16.77 4.38 0.97
N TYR A 149 -15.52 4.04 1.30
CA TYR A 149 -14.40 4.97 1.32
C TYR A 149 -13.23 4.49 0.47
N LEU A 150 -12.79 5.34 -0.46
CA LEU A 150 -11.59 5.12 -1.27
C LEU A 150 -10.49 6.09 -0.86
N LYS A 151 -9.34 5.60 -0.35
CA LYS A 151 -8.09 6.36 -0.40
C LYS A 151 -7.54 6.24 -1.82
N VAL A 152 -7.66 7.30 -2.58
CA VAL A 152 -7.26 7.36 -3.99
C VAL A 152 -5.79 7.00 -4.17
N GLY A 153 -5.50 6.18 -5.18
CA GLY A 153 -4.15 5.75 -5.53
C GLY A 153 -3.28 6.91 -5.99
N HIS A 154 -1.99 6.82 -5.71
CA HIS A 154 -0.94 7.70 -6.20
C HIS A 154 -1.31 9.18 -6.19
N HIS A 155 -1.85 9.64 -5.05
CA HIS A 155 -2.21 11.05 -4.78
C HIS A 155 -3.13 11.71 -5.83
N GLY A 156 -3.92 10.92 -6.55
CA GLY A 156 -4.74 11.41 -7.65
C GLY A 156 -3.95 11.65 -8.95
N SER A 157 -2.94 10.83 -9.21
CA SER A 157 -2.23 10.78 -10.49
C SER A 157 -3.17 10.47 -11.65
N LYS A 158 -2.88 10.99 -12.83
CA LYS A 158 -3.63 10.65 -14.05
C LYS A 158 -3.57 9.17 -14.44
N TYR A 159 -2.62 8.44 -13.87
CA TYR A 159 -2.39 7.01 -14.09
C TYR A 159 -2.96 6.12 -12.97
N ALA A 160 -3.79 6.67 -12.10
CA ALA A 160 -4.53 5.95 -11.06
C ALA A 160 -6.03 6.23 -11.18
N SER A 161 -6.85 5.42 -10.51
CA SER A 161 -8.32 5.50 -10.53
C SER A 161 -8.88 5.36 -11.96
N SER A 162 -8.58 4.22 -12.61
CA SER A 162 -9.11 3.88 -13.93
C SER A 162 -10.64 3.75 -13.89
N GLN A 163 -11.31 4.00 -15.02
CA GLN A 163 -12.76 3.91 -15.08
C GLN A 163 -13.26 2.51 -14.77
N ASP A 164 -12.63 1.46 -15.34
CA ASP A 164 -13.02 0.07 -15.10
C ASP A 164 -12.94 -0.31 -13.61
N PHE A 165 -11.93 0.22 -12.90
CA PHE A 165 -11.80 0.05 -11.45
C PHE A 165 -12.91 0.79 -10.71
N LEU A 166 -13.11 2.07 -11.00
CA LEU A 166 -14.11 2.91 -10.34
C LEU A 166 -15.56 2.43 -10.57
N ASP A 167 -15.86 1.88 -11.75
CA ASP A 167 -17.18 1.32 -12.08
C ASP A 167 -17.53 0.09 -11.23
N ILE A 168 -16.51 -0.60 -10.69
CA ILE A 168 -16.69 -1.73 -9.78
C ILE A 168 -16.78 -1.25 -8.34
N VAL A 169 -15.81 -0.44 -7.88
CA VAL A 169 -15.72 -0.08 -6.45
C VAL A 169 -16.69 1.02 -6.03
N ARG A 170 -17.11 1.89 -6.95
CA ARG A 170 -18.14 2.94 -6.77
C ARG A 170 -18.12 3.61 -5.39
N PRO A 171 -17.01 4.23 -4.98
CA PRO A 171 -16.89 4.79 -3.64
C PRO A 171 -17.92 5.90 -3.41
N GLU A 172 -18.50 5.95 -2.21
CA GLU A 172 -19.31 7.09 -1.78
C GLU A 172 -18.42 8.31 -1.52
N ILE A 173 -17.26 8.08 -0.91
CA ILE A 173 -16.27 9.10 -0.58
C ILE A 173 -14.91 8.71 -1.12
N ALA A 174 -14.28 9.62 -1.87
CA ALA A 174 -12.91 9.49 -2.35
C ALA A 174 -11.99 10.50 -1.66
N VAL A 175 -11.01 10.02 -0.90
CA VAL A 175 -10.06 10.84 -0.16
C VAL A 175 -8.74 10.90 -0.91
N ILE A 176 -8.24 12.11 -1.18
CA ILE A 176 -6.96 12.36 -1.84
C ILE A 176 -5.99 12.95 -0.82
N SER A 177 -4.97 12.18 -0.46
CA SER A 177 -3.88 12.65 0.39
C SER A 177 -2.78 13.24 -0.48
N VAL A 178 -2.60 14.56 -0.46
CA VAL A 178 -1.60 15.25 -1.28
C VAL A 178 -1.11 16.50 -0.56
N GLY A 179 0.17 16.84 -0.73
CA GLY A 179 0.75 18.03 -0.14
C GLY A 179 0.24 19.31 -0.84
N GLU A 180 -0.15 20.32 -0.07
CA GLU A 180 -0.62 21.62 -0.59
C GLU A 180 0.34 22.25 -1.63
N ARG A 181 1.65 22.04 -1.45
CA ARG A 181 2.70 22.58 -2.30
C ARG A 181 3.40 21.52 -3.14
N ASN A 182 2.66 20.45 -3.53
CA ASN A 182 3.26 19.43 -4.37
C ASN A 182 3.64 19.98 -5.75
N THR A 183 4.76 19.48 -6.30
CA THR A 183 5.27 19.89 -7.61
C THR A 183 4.86 18.96 -8.74
N TYR A 184 4.15 17.87 -8.42
CA TYR A 184 3.72 16.84 -9.39
C TYR A 184 2.42 17.21 -10.10
N GLY A 185 1.70 18.24 -9.61
CA GLY A 185 0.41 18.66 -10.16
C GLY A 185 -0.73 17.72 -9.80
N HIS A 186 -0.61 17.00 -8.67
CA HIS A 186 -1.66 16.16 -8.13
C HIS A 186 -2.59 16.95 -7.19
N PRO A 187 -3.89 16.58 -7.10
CA PRO A 187 -4.58 15.66 -8.00
C PRO A 187 -4.72 16.23 -9.42
N THR A 188 -4.67 15.36 -10.40
CA THR A 188 -4.81 15.75 -11.80
C THR A 188 -6.28 15.91 -12.19
N LYS A 189 -6.55 16.74 -13.20
CA LYS A 189 -7.92 16.95 -13.69
C LYS A 189 -8.55 15.67 -14.23
N GLU A 190 -7.74 14.81 -14.83
CA GLU A 190 -8.16 13.51 -15.36
C GLU A 190 -8.62 12.56 -14.25
N ALA A 191 -7.88 12.51 -13.12
CA ALA A 191 -8.29 11.70 -11.97
C ALA A 191 -9.57 12.24 -11.33
N LEU A 192 -9.65 13.57 -11.12
CA LEU A 192 -10.86 14.19 -10.57
C LEU A 192 -12.09 13.93 -11.45
N ALA A 193 -11.97 14.08 -12.77
CA ALA A 193 -13.07 13.84 -13.70
C ALA A 193 -13.58 12.39 -13.64
N ARG A 194 -12.69 11.39 -13.49
CA ARG A 194 -13.10 9.99 -13.34
C ARG A 194 -13.81 9.75 -12.00
N LEU A 195 -13.32 10.30 -10.90
CA LEU A 195 -13.96 10.20 -9.59
C LEU A 195 -15.35 10.86 -9.59
N GLU A 196 -15.48 12.04 -10.18
CA GLU A 196 -16.76 12.72 -10.34
C GLU A 196 -17.76 11.93 -11.20
N SER A 197 -17.27 11.17 -12.21
CA SER A 197 -18.13 10.39 -13.10
C SER A 197 -18.87 9.24 -12.41
N VAL A 198 -18.36 8.77 -11.28
CA VAL A 198 -19.00 7.73 -10.43
C VAL A 198 -19.72 8.34 -9.23
N ALA A 199 -19.91 9.65 -9.25
CA ALA A 199 -20.62 10.43 -8.22
C ALA A 199 -19.98 10.35 -6.82
N ALA A 200 -18.68 10.07 -6.71
CA ALA A 200 -17.97 10.08 -5.45
C ALA A 200 -17.86 11.51 -4.89
N ALA A 201 -18.08 11.67 -3.59
CA ALA A 201 -17.74 12.90 -2.89
C ALA A 201 -16.21 12.95 -2.73
N VAL A 202 -15.53 13.91 -3.39
CA VAL A 202 -14.07 14.03 -3.34
C VAL A 202 -13.64 15.00 -2.24
N MET A 203 -12.70 14.56 -1.38
CA MET A 203 -12.13 15.32 -0.27
C MET A 203 -10.61 15.43 -0.40
#